data_ff77cba8e6af2a1c869a8204e1387049
#
_entry.id   ff77cba8e6af2a1c869a8204e1387049
#
_cell.length_a   1.000
_cell.length_b   1.000
_cell.length_c   1.000
_cell.angle_alpha   90.00
_cell.angle_beta   90.00
_cell.angle_gamma   90.00
#
_symmetry.space_group_name_H-M   'P 1'
#
loop_
_entity.id
_entity.type
_entity.pdbx_description
1 polymer ?
#
loop_
_entity_poly.entity_id
_entity_poly.type
_entity_poly.pdbx_seq_one_letter_code
_entity_poly.pdbx_strand_id
1 'polypeptide(L)'
;MADEAKNLQESEPQNSEVRRIPRKKASDRRKQLRQRLWPEVLDEHLWIRTQKTGFTTIPRTMTLIMRIMDTMSGKGVPVAMSYLTLWCWTFDEGLVEIRNPKEFAYESGFSGPRAESLWKVRMRRLEELGFIRSRPGLSGDFHFVLLLNPILVIEGQYKEKPHDLAFGALLGRLVHVGADDLDF
;
A
#
# COMPACT_ATOMS: atom_id res chain seq x y z
N MET A 1 -41.40 -11.49 -57.15
CA MET A 1 -40.31 -12.34 -56.65
C MET A 1 -39.81 -11.73 -55.38
N ALA A 2 -40.11 -12.43 -54.32
CA ALA A 2 -40.10 -11.93 -52.95
C ALA A 2 -38.69 -11.75 -52.35
N ASP A 3 -38.57 -10.70 -51.63
CA ASP A 3 -37.43 -10.23 -50.88
C ASP A 3 -37.39 -10.94 -49.52
N GLU A 4 -36.34 -11.73 -49.27
CA GLU A 4 -36.05 -12.34 -47.96
C GLU A 4 -34.98 -11.51 -47.27
N ALA A 5 -35.40 -10.51 -46.50
CA ALA A 5 -34.53 -9.82 -45.57
C ALA A 5 -34.35 -10.67 -44.29
N LYS A 6 -33.15 -11.28 -44.15
CA LYS A 6 -32.72 -11.99 -42.94
C LYS A 6 -32.52 -11.02 -41.78
N ASN A 7 -33.37 -11.18 -40.78
CA ASN A 7 -33.29 -10.52 -39.50
C ASN A 7 -32.11 -11.10 -38.69
N LEU A 8 -30.98 -10.38 -38.61
CA LEU A 8 -29.88 -10.66 -37.70
C LEU A 8 -30.19 -9.99 -36.36
N GLN A 9 -30.71 -10.76 -35.45
CA GLN A 9 -30.81 -10.36 -34.04
C GLN A 9 -29.38 -10.32 -33.47
N GLU A 10 -28.89 -9.11 -33.26
CA GLU A 10 -27.71 -8.87 -32.41
C GLU A 10 -28.05 -9.23 -30.95
N SER A 11 -27.44 -10.30 -30.47
CA SER A 11 -27.47 -10.67 -29.04
C SER A 11 -26.57 -9.71 -28.28
N GLU A 12 -27.17 -8.82 -27.49
CA GLU A 12 -26.47 -8.00 -26.51
C GLU A 12 -25.68 -8.91 -25.53
N PRO A 13 -24.44 -8.55 -25.17
CA PRO A 13 -23.70 -9.30 -24.17
C PRO A 13 -24.38 -9.13 -22.80
N GLN A 14 -24.90 -10.19 -22.24
CA GLN A 14 -25.40 -10.24 -20.89
C GLN A 14 -24.27 -9.84 -19.92
N ASN A 15 -24.37 -8.62 -19.41
CA ASN A 15 -23.53 -8.11 -18.35
C ASN A 15 -23.80 -8.96 -17.09
N SER A 16 -22.94 -9.93 -16.83
CA SER A 16 -22.99 -10.74 -15.61
C SER A 16 -22.59 -9.84 -14.43
N GLU A 17 -23.58 -9.22 -13.78
CA GLU A 17 -23.41 -8.56 -12.50
C GLU A 17 -22.77 -9.52 -11.51
N VAL A 18 -21.47 -9.33 -11.27
CA VAL A 18 -20.76 -10.00 -10.19
C VAL A 18 -21.40 -9.55 -8.87
N ARG A 19 -22.31 -10.35 -8.34
CA ARG A 19 -23.00 -10.10 -7.07
C ARG A 19 -21.96 -9.95 -5.96
N ARG A 20 -21.64 -8.72 -5.59
CA ARG A 20 -20.75 -8.41 -4.46
C ARG A 20 -21.38 -8.96 -3.19
N ILE A 21 -20.76 -9.99 -2.61
CA ILE A 21 -21.20 -10.55 -1.32
C ILE A 21 -21.06 -9.47 -0.26
N PRO A 22 -22.12 -9.15 0.51
CA PRO A 22 -22.05 -8.15 1.56
C PRO A 22 -20.87 -8.41 2.50
N ARG A 23 -20.09 -7.37 2.85
CA ARG A 23 -18.86 -7.49 3.67
C ARG A 23 -19.06 -8.27 4.96
N LYS A 24 -20.22 -8.11 5.62
CA LYS A 24 -20.59 -8.85 6.84
C LYS A 24 -20.65 -10.37 6.58
N LYS A 25 -21.34 -10.82 5.53
CA LYS A 25 -21.43 -12.26 5.17
C LYS A 25 -20.07 -12.86 4.82
N ALA A 26 -19.16 -12.10 4.19
CA ALA A 26 -17.82 -12.56 3.89
C ALA A 26 -16.96 -12.69 5.17
N SER A 27 -17.11 -11.79 6.12
CA SER A 27 -16.44 -11.86 7.43
C SER A 27 -16.89 -13.10 8.21
N ASP A 28 -18.19 -13.33 8.28
CA ASP A 28 -18.76 -14.47 9.02
C ASP A 28 -18.30 -15.83 8.43
N ARG A 29 -18.28 -15.95 7.10
CA ARG A 29 -17.74 -17.14 6.41
C ARG A 29 -16.27 -17.40 6.74
N ARG A 30 -15.44 -16.34 6.78
CA ARG A 30 -14.02 -16.46 7.14
C ARG A 30 -13.85 -16.88 8.60
N LYS A 31 -14.65 -16.33 9.51
CA LYS A 31 -14.66 -16.74 10.93
C LYS A 31 -15.02 -18.21 11.08
N GLN A 32 -16.09 -18.68 10.42
CA GLN A 32 -16.48 -20.08 10.44
C GLN A 32 -15.40 -21.01 9.86
N LEU A 33 -14.79 -20.62 8.73
CA LEU A 33 -13.70 -21.40 8.13
C LEU A 33 -12.52 -21.51 9.08
N ARG A 34 -12.11 -20.40 9.69
CA ARG A 34 -11.03 -20.40 10.69
C ARG A 34 -11.35 -21.33 11.86
N GLN A 35 -12.54 -21.22 12.46
CA GLN A 35 -12.94 -22.07 13.57
C GLN A 35 -12.99 -23.56 13.22
N ARG A 36 -13.28 -23.88 11.95
CA ARG A 36 -13.24 -25.27 11.46
C ARG A 36 -11.82 -25.78 11.29
N LEU A 37 -10.91 -24.92 10.81
CA LEU A 37 -9.52 -25.31 10.53
C LEU A 37 -8.65 -25.35 11.78
N TRP A 38 -8.94 -24.48 12.75
CA TRP A 38 -8.18 -24.35 14.01
C TRP A 38 -9.15 -24.22 15.19
N PRO A 39 -9.87 -25.29 15.56
CA PRO A 39 -10.86 -25.25 16.65
C PRO A 39 -10.21 -25.01 18.03
N GLU A 40 -8.94 -25.38 18.18
CA GLU A 40 -8.15 -25.23 19.39
C GLU A 40 -7.65 -23.78 19.65
N VAL A 41 -7.69 -22.90 18.62
CA VAL A 41 -7.20 -21.52 18.76
C VAL A 41 -8.32 -20.61 19.20
N LEU A 42 -8.25 -20.13 20.43
CA LEU A 42 -9.22 -19.23 21.02
C LEU A 42 -9.09 -17.80 20.43
N ASP A 43 -10.19 -17.05 20.39
CA ASP A 43 -10.23 -15.68 19.89
C ASP A 43 -9.26 -14.74 20.63
N GLU A 44 -8.98 -14.98 21.90
CA GLU A 44 -8.04 -14.20 22.72
C GLU A 44 -6.57 -14.28 22.25
N HIS A 45 -6.19 -15.40 21.59
CA HIS A 45 -4.87 -15.57 21.00
C HIS A 45 -4.72 -14.89 19.63
N LEU A 46 -5.79 -14.30 19.11
CA LEU A 46 -5.80 -13.66 17.79
C LEU A 46 -5.75 -12.15 17.90
N TRP A 47 -5.05 -11.55 16.95
CA TRP A 47 -5.13 -10.12 16.76
C TRP A 47 -6.38 -9.79 15.94
N ILE A 48 -7.47 -9.43 16.59
CA ILE A 48 -8.74 -9.06 15.95
C ILE A 48 -8.86 -7.54 15.98
N ARG A 49 -8.76 -6.91 14.81
CA ARG A 49 -8.74 -5.44 14.65
C ARG A 49 -9.86 -4.72 15.40
N THR A 50 -11.08 -5.26 15.40
CA THR A 50 -12.24 -4.64 16.05
C THR A 50 -12.21 -4.71 17.58
N GLN A 51 -11.28 -5.47 18.15
CA GLN A 51 -11.08 -5.66 19.58
C GLN A 51 -9.78 -5.02 20.09
N LYS A 52 -9.02 -4.36 19.23
CA LYS A 52 -7.71 -3.77 19.55
C LYS A 52 -7.71 -2.28 19.22
N THR A 53 -6.89 -1.55 19.96
CA THR A 53 -6.54 -0.15 19.74
C THR A 53 -5.07 -0.03 19.38
N GLY A 54 -4.60 1.18 19.03
CA GLY A 54 -3.18 1.40 18.74
C GLY A 54 -2.74 0.78 17.41
N PHE A 55 -3.59 0.80 16.40
CA PHE A 55 -3.25 0.37 15.04
C PHE A 55 -3.50 1.51 14.04
N THR A 56 -2.80 1.47 12.93
CA THR A 56 -3.08 2.30 11.76
C THR A 56 -3.58 1.46 10.60
N THR A 57 -4.13 2.10 9.57
CA THR A 57 -4.53 1.43 8.33
C THR A 57 -3.46 1.65 7.26
N ILE A 58 -3.12 0.58 6.55
CA ILE A 58 -2.22 0.64 5.40
C ILE A 58 -2.92 0.06 4.16
N PRO A 59 -2.58 0.53 2.95
CA PRO A 59 -3.11 -0.04 1.72
C PRO A 59 -2.84 -1.55 1.64
N ARG A 60 -3.79 -2.32 1.13
CA ARG A 60 -3.60 -3.77 0.90
C ARG A 60 -2.54 -4.06 -0.17
N THR A 61 -2.11 -3.06 -0.89
CA THR A 61 -1.05 -3.07 -1.90
C THR A 61 0.31 -2.68 -1.33
N MET A 62 0.42 -2.32 -0.04
CA MET A 62 1.63 -1.77 0.57
C MET A 62 2.88 -2.63 0.31
N THR A 63 2.79 -3.94 0.37
CA THR A 63 3.94 -4.82 0.12
C THR A 63 4.48 -4.73 -1.31
N LEU A 64 3.60 -4.52 -2.30
CA LEU A 64 4.00 -4.31 -3.70
C LEU A 64 4.55 -2.91 -3.91
N ILE A 65 3.95 -1.91 -3.29
CA ILE A 65 4.44 -0.52 -3.26
C ILE A 65 5.88 -0.51 -2.71
N MET A 66 6.12 -1.11 -1.55
CA MET A 66 7.44 -1.21 -0.92
C MET A 66 8.47 -1.89 -1.83
N ARG A 67 8.09 -2.96 -2.50
CA ARG A 67 8.96 -3.65 -3.46
C ARG A 67 9.35 -2.76 -4.63
N ILE A 68 8.41 -2.02 -5.19
CA ILE A 68 8.66 -1.06 -6.27
C ILE A 68 9.58 0.06 -5.78
N MET A 69 9.32 0.62 -4.60
CA MET A 69 10.17 1.65 -3.98
C MET A 69 11.62 1.22 -3.86
N ASP A 70 11.88 0.01 -3.35
CA ASP A 70 13.24 -0.51 -3.20
C ASP A 70 13.92 -0.74 -4.56
N THR A 71 13.17 -1.19 -5.57
CA THR A 71 13.66 -1.31 -6.94
C THR A 71 14.04 0.07 -7.51
N MET A 72 13.18 1.08 -7.34
CA MET A 72 13.42 2.45 -7.80
C MET A 72 14.56 3.14 -7.04
N SER A 73 14.74 2.80 -5.77
CA SER A 73 15.79 3.35 -4.93
C SER A 73 17.18 2.89 -5.35
N GLY A 74 17.28 1.72 -5.96
CA GLY A 74 18.51 1.14 -6.46
C GLY A 74 19.24 0.25 -5.44
N LYS A 75 20.28 -0.43 -5.94
CA LYS A 75 21.02 -1.42 -5.16
C LYS A 75 21.70 -0.80 -3.93
N GLY A 76 21.50 -1.44 -2.78
CA GLY A 76 22.16 -1.04 -1.53
C GLY A 76 21.49 0.11 -0.77
N VAL A 77 20.40 0.67 -1.29
CA VAL A 77 19.66 1.78 -0.65
C VAL A 77 18.17 1.44 -0.47
N PRO A 78 17.80 0.33 0.20
CA PRO A 78 16.39 0.01 0.42
C PRO A 78 15.72 1.08 1.28
N VAL A 79 14.54 1.54 0.89
CA VAL A 79 13.79 2.62 1.56
C VAL A 79 12.46 2.17 2.15
N ALA A 80 12.01 0.97 1.79
CA ALA A 80 10.71 0.44 2.12
C ALA A 80 10.41 0.43 3.62
N MET A 81 11.37 0.00 4.46
CA MET A 81 11.16 -0.03 5.92
C MET A 81 11.06 1.37 6.52
N SER A 82 11.88 2.33 6.06
CA SER A 82 11.76 3.72 6.52
C SER A 82 10.39 4.32 6.14
N TYR A 83 9.88 3.99 4.96
CA TYR A 83 8.55 4.41 4.53
C TYR A 83 7.43 3.76 5.37
N LEU A 84 7.53 2.46 5.64
CA LEU A 84 6.56 1.76 6.48
C LEU A 84 6.54 2.32 7.92
N THR A 85 7.71 2.64 8.48
CA THR A 85 7.80 3.30 9.79
C THR A 85 7.03 4.62 9.79
N LEU A 86 7.20 5.47 8.78
CA LEU A 86 6.42 6.71 8.65
C LEU A 86 4.91 6.43 8.61
N TRP A 87 4.46 5.39 7.88
CA TRP A 87 3.05 4.98 7.86
C TRP A 87 2.53 4.55 9.23
N CYS A 88 3.36 3.93 10.05
CA CYS A 88 2.98 3.53 11.41
C CYS A 88 2.82 4.74 12.36
N TRP A 89 3.46 5.86 12.04
CA TRP A 89 3.41 7.10 12.83
C TRP A 89 2.44 8.16 12.28
N THR A 90 1.91 7.96 11.08
CA THR A 90 0.97 8.91 10.48
C THR A 90 -0.45 8.70 10.99
N PHE A 91 -1.19 9.81 11.03
CA PHE A 91 -2.64 9.84 11.18
C PHE A 91 -3.29 10.13 9.82
N ASP A 92 -4.57 10.51 9.81
CA ASP A 92 -5.40 10.58 8.60
C ASP A 92 -4.88 11.53 7.50
N GLU A 93 -4.13 12.57 7.88
CA GLU A 93 -3.65 13.60 6.93
C GLU A 93 -2.25 13.33 6.34
N GLY A 94 -1.64 12.20 6.63
CA GLY A 94 -0.33 11.84 6.11
C GLY A 94 0.85 12.65 6.68
N LEU A 95 0.62 13.48 7.70
CA LEU A 95 1.66 14.27 8.36
C LEU A 95 2.29 13.49 9.52
N VAL A 96 3.63 13.47 9.57
CA VAL A 96 4.43 12.90 10.65
C VAL A 96 5.33 13.96 11.25
N GLU A 97 5.28 14.17 12.56
CA GLU A 97 6.22 15.02 13.29
C GLU A 97 7.31 14.13 13.93
N ILE A 98 8.53 14.26 13.45
CA ILE A 98 9.68 13.48 13.92
C ILE A 98 10.44 14.27 14.96
N ARG A 99 10.19 13.99 16.24
CA ARG A 99 10.88 14.64 17.37
C ARG A 99 12.19 13.94 17.73
N ASN A 100 12.28 12.63 17.48
CA ASN A 100 13.44 11.82 17.77
C ASN A 100 13.88 10.99 16.55
N PRO A 101 14.78 11.49 15.70
CA PRO A 101 15.26 10.77 14.52
C PRO A 101 15.91 9.41 14.82
N LYS A 102 16.49 9.23 16.02
CA LYS A 102 17.10 7.94 16.43
C LYS A 102 16.06 6.84 16.62
N GLU A 103 14.88 7.18 17.11
CA GLU A 103 13.76 6.27 17.26
C GLU A 103 13.26 5.77 15.91
N PHE A 104 13.04 6.70 14.97
CA PHE A 104 12.66 6.35 13.60
C PHE A 104 13.72 5.52 12.88
N ALA A 105 15.01 5.82 13.10
CA ALA A 105 16.09 5.01 12.56
C ALA A 105 16.05 3.59 13.13
N TYR A 106 15.88 3.45 14.44
CA TYR A 106 15.79 2.15 15.10
C TYR A 106 14.60 1.33 14.60
N GLU A 107 13.41 1.91 14.55
CA GLU A 107 12.19 1.26 14.04
C GLU A 107 12.30 0.89 12.55
N SER A 108 13.06 1.67 11.78
CA SER A 108 13.39 1.37 10.37
C SER A 108 14.46 0.27 10.20
N GLY A 109 14.94 -0.33 11.31
CA GLY A 109 15.89 -1.44 11.30
C GLY A 109 17.36 -1.01 11.30
N PHE A 110 17.67 0.27 11.53
CA PHE A 110 19.05 0.73 11.64
C PHE A 110 19.53 0.69 13.09
N SER A 111 20.78 0.24 13.29
CA SER A 111 21.39 0.15 14.62
C SER A 111 22.85 0.61 14.60
N GLY A 112 23.40 0.86 15.80
CA GLY A 112 24.79 1.29 15.98
C GLY A 112 25.04 2.78 15.72
N PRO A 113 26.32 3.21 15.77
CA PRO A 113 26.68 4.63 15.79
C PRO A 113 26.25 5.44 14.55
N ARG A 114 26.06 4.76 13.40
CA ARG A 114 25.67 5.38 12.13
C ARG A 114 24.18 5.23 11.79
N ALA A 115 23.37 4.68 12.69
CA ALA A 115 21.95 4.40 12.44
C ALA A 115 21.19 5.63 11.90
N GLU A 116 21.27 6.76 12.59
CA GLU A 116 20.60 8.00 12.22
C GLU A 116 21.08 8.55 10.87
N SER A 117 22.38 8.51 10.61
CA SER A 117 22.94 8.98 9.34
C SER A 117 22.50 8.12 8.15
N LEU A 118 22.46 6.80 8.32
CA LEU A 118 21.97 5.87 7.31
C LEU A 118 20.47 6.06 7.05
N TRP A 119 19.70 6.22 8.12
CA TRP A 119 18.27 6.52 8.00
C TRP A 119 18.03 7.84 7.25
N LYS A 120 18.78 8.91 7.55
CA LYS A 120 18.70 10.18 6.82
C LYS A 120 18.97 10.01 5.31
N VAL A 121 19.88 9.13 4.94
CA VAL A 121 20.12 8.79 3.51
C VAL A 121 18.86 8.17 2.89
N ARG A 122 18.16 7.29 3.60
CA ARG A 122 16.89 6.70 3.13
C ARG A 122 15.79 7.74 3.00
N MET A 123 15.70 8.66 3.95
CA MET A 123 14.72 9.75 3.92
C MET A 123 14.93 10.68 2.72
N ARG A 124 16.19 11.09 2.45
CA ARG A 124 16.51 11.86 1.23
C ARG A 124 16.12 11.10 -0.02
N ARG A 125 16.40 9.82 -0.07
CA ARG A 125 16.05 9.00 -1.22
C ARG A 125 14.54 8.89 -1.43
N LEU A 126 13.74 8.74 -0.37
CA LEU A 126 12.28 8.77 -0.44
C LEU A 126 11.77 10.13 -0.98
N GLU A 127 12.39 11.22 -0.56
CA GLU A 127 12.04 12.56 -1.03
C GLU A 127 12.41 12.78 -2.51
N GLU A 128 13.61 12.35 -2.93
CA GLU A 128 14.05 12.36 -4.34
C GLU A 128 13.13 11.56 -5.25
N LEU A 129 12.65 10.41 -4.79
CA LEU A 129 11.69 9.57 -5.51
C LEU A 129 10.27 10.13 -5.52
N GLY A 130 9.99 11.14 -4.67
CA GLY A 130 8.71 11.81 -4.60
C GLY A 130 7.67 11.16 -3.68
N PHE A 131 8.05 10.18 -2.85
CA PHE A 131 7.13 9.53 -1.91
C PHE A 131 6.83 10.35 -0.66
N ILE A 132 7.73 11.27 -0.31
CA ILE A 132 7.56 12.18 0.81
C ILE A 132 7.93 13.62 0.43
N ARG A 133 7.51 14.55 1.27
CA ARG A 133 8.05 15.91 1.34
C ARG A 133 8.49 16.18 2.77
N SER A 134 9.57 16.93 2.95
CA SER A 134 10.05 17.28 4.29
C SER A 134 10.14 18.78 4.52
N ARG A 135 10.14 19.16 5.80
CA ARG A 135 10.46 20.51 6.28
C ARG A 135 11.30 20.42 7.54
N PRO A 136 12.32 21.27 7.67
CA PRO A 136 13.17 21.30 8.84
C PRO A 136 12.43 21.84 10.08
N GLY A 137 12.95 21.49 11.25
CA GLY A 137 12.50 21.98 12.55
C GLY A 137 13.53 21.64 13.64
N LEU A 138 13.08 21.52 14.88
CA LEU A 138 13.97 21.38 16.03
C LEU A 138 14.81 20.10 16.00
N SER A 139 14.31 19.03 15.41
CA SER A 139 15.02 17.74 15.33
C SER A 139 15.86 17.56 14.05
N GLY A 140 15.89 18.57 13.17
CA GLY A 140 16.68 18.57 11.93
C GLY A 140 15.84 18.65 10.64
N ASP A 141 16.43 18.23 9.51
CA ASP A 141 15.88 18.41 8.16
C ASP A 141 14.52 17.70 7.96
N PHE A 142 14.30 16.58 8.64
CA PHE A 142 13.10 15.74 8.55
C PHE A 142 12.18 15.87 9.77
N HIS A 143 12.11 17.06 10.38
CA HIS A 143 11.23 17.28 11.54
C HIS A 143 9.77 17.09 11.19
N PHE A 144 9.32 17.65 10.07
CA PHE A 144 7.99 17.45 9.52
C PHE A 144 8.09 16.68 8.20
N VAL A 145 7.36 15.58 8.09
CA VAL A 145 7.31 14.74 6.89
C VAL A 145 5.86 14.57 6.47
N LEU A 146 5.59 14.83 5.19
CA LEU A 146 4.30 14.58 4.56
C LEU A 146 4.42 13.37 3.65
N LEU A 147 3.59 12.36 3.85
CA LEU A 147 3.45 11.21 2.98
C LEU A 147 2.59 11.57 1.76
N LEU A 148 3.09 11.30 0.57
CA LEU A 148 2.34 11.49 -0.67
C LEU A 148 1.67 10.18 -1.09
N ASN A 149 0.63 10.26 -1.93
CA ASN A 149 -0.02 9.05 -2.44
C ASN A 149 0.98 8.22 -3.25
N PRO A 150 1.39 7.04 -2.75
CA PRO A 150 2.44 6.25 -3.37
C PRO A 150 2.04 5.65 -4.72
N ILE A 151 0.75 5.46 -4.94
CA ILE A 151 0.23 4.91 -6.20
C ILE A 151 0.41 5.94 -7.31
N LEU A 152 0.02 7.20 -7.07
CA LEU A 152 0.22 8.29 -8.03
C LEU A 152 1.69 8.55 -8.32
N VAL A 153 2.57 8.44 -7.31
CA VAL A 153 4.03 8.57 -7.51
C VAL A 153 4.56 7.46 -8.42
N ILE A 154 4.17 6.21 -8.16
CA ILE A 154 4.58 5.06 -8.97
C ILE A 154 4.04 5.21 -10.39
N GLU A 155 2.76 5.52 -10.58
CA GLU A 155 2.17 5.77 -11.88
C GLU A 155 2.95 6.81 -12.68
N GLY A 156 3.24 7.97 -12.07
CA GLY A 156 4.03 9.02 -12.69
C GLY A 156 5.40 8.54 -13.16
N GLN A 157 6.06 7.66 -12.40
CA GLN A 157 7.35 7.09 -12.77
C GLN A 157 7.27 6.06 -13.91
N TYR A 158 6.13 5.39 -14.08
CA TYR A 158 5.93 4.39 -15.13
C TYR A 158 5.31 4.96 -16.42
N LYS A 159 4.93 6.25 -16.45
CA LYS A 159 4.41 6.89 -17.69
C LYS A 159 5.39 6.81 -18.87
N GLU A 160 6.69 6.89 -18.59
CA GLU A 160 7.75 6.90 -19.60
C GLU A 160 8.61 5.62 -19.59
N LYS A 161 8.23 4.62 -18.78
CA LYS A 161 8.97 3.37 -18.66
C LYS A 161 8.11 2.18 -19.10
N PRO A 162 8.71 1.13 -19.67
CA PRO A 162 7.97 -0.10 -19.93
C PRO A 162 7.47 -0.71 -18.61
N HIS A 163 6.26 -1.24 -18.65
CA HIS A 163 5.66 -1.92 -17.51
C HIS A 163 6.43 -3.20 -17.23
N ASP A 164 6.99 -3.30 -16.04
CA ASP A 164 7.66 -4.50 -15.55
C ASP A 164 6.69 -5.40 -14.75
N LEU A 165 7.20 -6.57 -14.32
CA LEU A 165 6.43 -7.53 -13.53
C LEU A 165 5.90 -6.94 -12.22
N ALA A 166 6.67 -6.05 -11.57
CA ALA A 166 6.29 -5.48 -10.28
C ALA A 166 5.12 -4.50 -10.43
N PHE A 167 5.15 -3.67 -11.48
CA PHE A 167 4.06 -2.77 -11.80
C PHE A 167 2.80 -3.53 -12.23
N GLY A 168 2.93 -4.55 -13.11
CA GLY A 168 1.82 -5.41 -13.48
C GLY A 168 1.18 -6.12 -12.27
N ALA A 169 1.98 -6.58 -11.31
CA ALA A 169 1.48 -7.18 -10.08
C ALA A 169 0.73 -6.16 -9.20
N LEU A 170 1.19 -4.90 -9.14
CA LEU A 170 0.49 -3.82 -8.43
C LEU A 170 -0.88 -3.55 -9.06
N LEU A 171 -0.96 -3.41 -10.39
CA LEU A 171 -2.21 -3.20 -11.11
C LEU A 171 -3.20 -4.33 -10.87
N GLY A 172 -2.78 -5.57 -11.04
CA GLY A 172 -3.61 -6.75 -10.77
C GLY A 172 -4.10 -6.80 -9.31
N ARG A 173 -3.27 -6.37 -8.37
CA ARG A 173 -3.67 -6.32 -6.96
C ARG A 173 -4.66 -5.20 -6.66
N LEU A 174 -4.53 -4.02 -7.26
CA LEU A 174 -5.49 -2.93 -7.15
C LEU A 174 -6.88 -3.37 -7.61
N VAL A 175 -6.97 -3.96 -8.80
CA VAL A 175 -8.22 -4.55 -9.31
C VAL A 175 -8.79 -5.58 -8.34
N HIS A 176 -7.95 -6.53 -7.87
CA HIS A 176 -8.39 -7.59 -6.95
C HIS A 176 -8.96 -7.06 -5.63
N VAL A 177 -8.42 -5.97 -5.09
CA VAL A 177 -8.90 -5.38 -3.83
C VAL A 177 -10.01 -4.35 -4.03
N GLY A 178 -10.36 -4.04 -5.29
CA GLY A 178 -11.38 -3.04 -5.65
C GLY A 178 -10.95 -1.63 -5.23
N ALA A 179 -9.68 -1.29 -5.47
CA ALA A 179 -9.16 0.04 -5.25
C ALA A 179 -9.34 0.86 -6.54
N ASP A 180 -9.96 2.02 -6.41
CA ASP A 180 -10.25 2.94 -7.53
C ASP A 180 -9.17 4.05 -7.60
N ASP A 181 -7.94 3.74 -7.15
CA ASP A 181 -6.85 4.71 -6.97
C ASP A 181 -6.11 5.06 -8.27
N LEU A 182 -6.45 4.43 -9.39
CA LEU A 182 -5.86 4.69 -10.71
C LEU A 182 -6.97 4.93 -11.73
N ASP A 183 -6.91 6.08 -12.38
CA ASP A 183 -7.65 6.37 -13.61
C ASP A 183 -6.82 5.88 -14.81
N PHE A 184 -7.23 4.75 -15.41
CA PHE A 184 -6.65 4.21 -16.65
C PHE A 184 -7.43 4.70 -17.86
#